data_e9c1ca3d32e00538268a6c3173ba73a5
#
_entry.id   e9c1ca3d32e00538268a6c3173ba73a5
#
_cell.length_a   1.000
_cell.length_b   1.000
_cell.length_c   1.000
_cell.angle_alpha   90.00
_cell.angle_beta   90.00
_cell.angle_gamma   90.00
#
_symmetry.space_group_name_H-M   'P 1'
#
loop_
_entity.id
_entity.type
_entity.pdbx_description
1 polymer ?
#
loop_
_entity_poly.entity_id
_entity_poly.type
_entity_poly.pdbx_seq_one_letter_code
_entity_poly.pdbx_strand_id
1 'polypeptide(L)'
;LDALCRAGALDHIVDDRFTGRKHFWSACIVDRPKNLKRLGDNIETFRPEGDFSEEEIIQFKSDLTGVFPLNLVIKPATVERLQEKGVPPISEFDPDLFLCWFIPRKIVPKKTKNGKLYWIVEVIDSNNQTTKIRCWGIKPEKDRIYLNRPYMARLKYDEQWGFSTYAVGKTFKQLG
;
A
#
# COMPACT_ATOMS: atom_id res chain seq x y z
N LEU A 1 19.61 11.08 4.51
CA LEU A 1 18.68 12.21 4.75
C LEU A 1 17.44 12.13 3.87
N ASP A 2 17.57 11.86 2.57
CA ASP A 2 16.45 11.78 1.63
C ASP A 2 15.32 10.84 2.10
N ALA A 3 15.64 9.57 2.32
CA ALA A 3 14.67 8.57 2.78
C ALA A 3 14.07 8.92 4.16
N LEU A 4 14.87 9.43 5.09
CA LEU A 4 14.41 9.84 6.42
C LEU A 4 13.42 11.00 6.33
N CYS A 5 13.71 12.01 5.50
CA CYS A 5 12.82 13.14 5.29
C CYS A 5 11.48 12.68 4.71
N ARG A 6 11.49 11.92 3.61
CA ARG A 6 10.27 11.43 2.97
C ARG A 6 9.44 10.53 3.89
N ALA A 7 10.08 9.71 4.72
CA ALA A 7 9.39 8.85 5.70
C ALA A 7 8.87 9.60 6.95
N GLY A 8 9.21 10.88 7.13
CA GLY A 8 8.73 11.73 8.23
C GLY A 8 9.61 11.74 9.48
N ALA A 9 10.80 11.16 9.43
CA ALA A 9 11.71 11.16 10.57
C ALA A 9 12.25 12.57 10.91
N LEU A 10 12.13 13.52 9.98
CA LEU A 10 12.58 14.90 10.13
C LEU A 10 11.44 15.91 10.34
N ASP A 11 10.20 15.46 10.55
CA ASP A 11 9.04 16.37 10.66
C ASP A 11 9.19 17.37 11.80
N HIS A 12 9.89 17.00 12.87
CA HIS A 12 10.15 17.88 14.03
C HIS A 12 11.01 19.11 13.74
N ILE A 13 11.69 19.16 12.58
CA ILE A 13 12.49 20.31 12.14
C ILE A 13 11.85 21.08 10.98
N VAL A 14 10.68 20.64 10.49
CA VAL A 14 9.89 21.34 9.47
C VAL A 14 9.10 22.44 10.17
N ASP A 15 9.53 23.67 9.99
CA ASP A 15 8.89 24.84 10.60
C ASP A 15 7.91 25.56 9.65
N ASP A 16 7.30 26.66 10.10
CA ASP A 16 6.25 27.41 9.40
C ASP A 16 6.70 28.06 8.07
N ARG A 17 7.99 28.05 7.76
CA ARG A 17 8.51 28.52 6.46
C ARG A 17 8.17 27.55 5.33
N PHE A 18 7.87 26.31 5.67
CA PHE A 18 7.54 25.26 4.72
C PHE A 18 6.05 24.92 4.77
N THR A 19 5.44 24.67 3.63
CA THR A 19 4.03 24.28 3.55
C THR A 19 3.79 22.81 3.93
N GLY A 20 4.87 22.04 4.15
CA GLY A 20 4.82 20.63 4.54
C GLY A 20 6.15 19.92 4.27
N ARG A 21 6.16 18.62 4.48
CA ARG A 21 7.33 17.75 4.33
C ARG A 21 7.91 17.78 2.91
N LYS A 22 7.04 17.72 1.90
CA LYS A 22 7.46 17.74 0.49
C LYS A 22 8.17 19.04 0.13
N HIS A 23 7.69 20.16 0.65
CA HIS A 23 8.33 21.45 0.46
C HIS A 23 9.72 21.50 1.10
N PHE A 24 9.83 21.10 2.37
CA PHE A 24 11.12 20.99 3.06
C PHE A 24 12.09 20.07 2.31
N TRP A 25 11.61 18.91 1.87
CA TRP A 25 12.38 17.94 1.10
C TRP A 25 12.94 18.57 -0.20
N SER A 26 12.10 19.26 -0.97
CA SER A 26 12.52 19.88 -2.23
C SER A 26 13.53 21.00 -2.00
N ALA A 27 13.27 21.89 -1.05
CA ALA A 27 14.09 23.08 -0.80
C ALA A 27 15.41 22.81 -0.06
N CYS A 28 15.45 21.75 0.79
CA CYS A 28 16.59 21.50 1.67
C CYS A 28 17.37 20.22 1.35
N ILE A 29 16.71 19.21 0.79
CA ILE A 29 17.30 17.89 0.59
C ILE A 29 17.68 17.64 -0.87
N VAL A 30 16.80 17.97 -1.81
CA VAL A 30 17.03 17.77 -3.24
C VAL A 30 18.03 18.81 -3.75
N ASP A 31 17.72 20.08 -3.59
CA ASP A 31 18.62 21.18 -3.96
C ASP A 31 19.27 21.75 -2.69
N ARG A 32 20.30 21.08 -2.20
CA ARG A 32 21.00 21.42 -0.95
C ARG A 32 21.52 22.85 -0.95
N PRO A 33 20.91 23.79 -0.18
CA PRO A 33 21.35 25.18 -0.15
C PRO A 33 22.70 25.32 0.55
N LYS A 34 23.61 26.08 -0.05
CA LYS A 34 24.96 26.31 0.51
C LYS A 34 25.00 27.47 1.53
N ASN A 35 23.98 28.31 1.58
CA ASN A 35 23.86 29.44 2.49
C ASN A 35 22.37 29.80 2.70
N LEU A 36 22.12 30.72 3.67
CA LEU A 36 20.78 31.19 4.02
C LEU A 36 20.03 31.89 2.87
N LYS A 37 20.78 32.67 2.06
CA LYS A 37 20.17 33.33 0.89
C LYS A 37 19.63 32.28 -0.08
N ARG A 38 20.44 31.28 -0.44
CA ARG A 38 20.01 30.20 -1.34
C ARG A 38 18.86 29.40 -0.75
N LEU A 39 18.83 29.18 0.57
CA LEU A 39 17.71 28.55 1.24
C LEU A 39 16.42 29.35 1.05
N GLY A 40 16.48 30.69 1.25
CA GLY A 40 15.33 31.56 0.99
C GLY A 40 14.82 31.46 -0.44
N ASP A 41 15.73 31.52 -1.42
CA ASP A 41 15.42 31.39 -2.84
C ASP A 41 14.76 30.02 -3.12
N ASN A 42 15.26 28.93 -2.52
CA ASN A 42 14.71 27.57 -2.68
C ASN A 42 13.30 27.43 -2.10
N ILE A 43 13.05 28.01 -0.92
CA ILE A 43 11.73 28.00 -0.28
C ILE A 43 10.67 28.61 -1.22
N GLU A 44 11.00 29.72 -1.86
CA GLU A 44 10.07 30.37 -2.79
C GLU A 44 9.94 29.61 -4.11
N THR A 45 11.05 29.07 -4.64
CA THR A 45 11.11 28.44 -5.97
C THR A 45 10.46 27.06 -5.98
N PHE A 46 10.64 26.25 -4.92
CA PHE A 46 10.23 24.84 -4.87
C PHE A 46 8.93 24.60 -4.09
N ARG A 47 8.08 25.61 -3.95
CA ARG A 47 6.80 25.49 -3.26
C ARG A 47 5.85 24.54 -4.02
N PRO A 48 5.54 23.35 -3.49
CA PRO A 48 4.67 22.41 -4.18
C PRO A 48 3.19 22.79 -4.02
N GLU A 49 2.32 22.30 -4.91
CA GLU A 49 0.86 22.46 -4.80
C GLU A 49 0.25 21.69 -3.63
N GLY A 50 0.96 20.70 -3.06
CA GLY A 50 0.51 19.88 -1.94
C GLY A 50 1.65 19.10 -1.32
N ASP A 51 1.39 18.42 -0.22
CA ASP A 51 2.36 17.52 0.44
C ASP A 51 2.36 16.12 -0.20
N PHE A 52 3.17 15.20 0.32
CA PHE A 52 3.16 13.80 -0.08
C PHE A 52 1.79 13.17 0.20
N SER A 53 1.30 12.36 -0.73
CA SER A 53 0.08 11.58 -0.54
C SER A 53 0.25 10.49 0.52
N GLU A 54 -0.87 9.98 1.05
CA GLU A 54 -0.84 8.86 2.01
C GLU A 54 -0.13 7.63 1.41
N GLU A 55 -0.37 7.35 0.13
CA GLU A 55 0.24 6.24 -0.59
C GLU A 55 1.77 6.39 -0.69
N GLU A 56 2.25 7.60 -1.00
CA GLU A 56 3.69 7.91 -1.03
C GLU A 56 4.32 7.75 0.36
N ILE A 57 3.67 8.24 1.42
CA ILE A 57 4.15 8.11 2.80
C ILE A 57 4.24 6.64 3.23
N ILE A 58 3.23 5.82 2.92
CA ILE A 58 3.23 4.38 3.18
C ILE A 58 4.42 3.72 2.46
N GLN A 59 4.63 4.07 1.19
CA GLN A 59 5.73 3.52 0.40
C GLN A 59 7.09 3.92 0.99
N PHE A 60 7.31 5.20 1.30
CA PHE A 60 8.56 5.69 1.88
C PHE A 60 8.88 5.04 3.22
N LYS A 61 7.89 4.85 4.09
CA LYS A 61 8.07 4.15 5.36
C LYS A 61 8.41 2.68 5.14
N SER A 62 7.72 2.01 4.23
CA SER A 62 8.00 0.61 3.88
C SER A 62 9.42 0.43 3.33
N ASP A 63 9.84 1.33 2.42
CA ASP A 63 11.18 1.28 1.82
C ASP A 63 12.29 1.54 2.85
N LEU A 64 12.05 2.44 3.81
CA LEU A 64 13.03 2.78 4.84
C LEU A 64 13.18 1.67 5.89
N THR A 65 12.07 1.08 6.32
CA THR A 65 12.06 0.13 7.45
C THR A 65 12.12 -1.32 7.01
N GLY A 66 11.85 -1.62 5.73
CA GLY A 66 11.67 -2.99 5.23
C GLY A 66 10.37 -3.65 5.72
N VAL A 67 9.53 -2.91 6.48
CA VAL A 67 8.28 -3.40 7.06
C VAL A 67 7.12 -2.55 6.57
N PHE A 68 6.02 -3.20 6.19
CA PHE A 68 4.82 -2.48 5.77
C PHE A 68 4.14 -1.82 6.97
N PRO A 69 3.88 -0.48 6.94
CA PRO A 69 3.30 0.23 8.07
C PRO A 69 1.78 -0.02 8.18
N LEU A 70 1.42 -1.21 8.68
CA LEU A 70 0.04 -1.70 8.74
C LEU A 70 -0.91 -0.71 9.45
N ASN A 71 -0.43 -0.07 10.51
CA ASN A 71 -1.20 0.88 11.31
C ASN A 71 -1.64 2.14 10.55
N LEU A 72 -1.01 2.46 9.41
CA LEU A 72 -1.44 3.56 8.54
C LEU A 72 -2.57 3.14 7.58
N VAL A 73 -2.79 1.83 7.41
CA VAL A 73 -3.71 1.28 6.40
C VAL A 73 -4.95 0.68 7.03
N ILE A 74 -4.80 0.04 8.18
CA ILE A 74 -5.91 -0.58 8.91
C ILE A 74 -5.84 -0.25 10.40
N LYS A 75 -6.98 0.14 10.97
CA LYS A 75 -7.07 0.44 12.40
C LYS A 75 -6.99 -0.85 13.22
N PRO A 76 -6.30 -0.88 14.38
CA PRO A 76 -6.24 -2.05 15.26
C PRO A 76 -7.63 -2.63 15.59
N ALA A 77 -8.58 -1.77 15.91
CA ALA A 77 -9.97 -2.18 16.18
C ALA A 77 -10.65 -2.91 15.00
N THR A 78 -10.23 -2.65 13.76
CA THR A 78 -10.74 -3.39 12.59
C THR A 78 -10.15 -4.79 12.55
N VAL A 79 -8.86 -4.93 12.86
CA VAL A 79 -8.19 -6.25 12.94
C VAL A 79 -8.82 -7.11 14.07
N GLU A 80 -9.02 -6.53 15.26
CA GLU A 80 -9.69 -7.18 16.37
C GLU A 80 -11.10 -7.67 15.99
N ARG A 81 -11.89 -6.82 15.32
CA ARG A 81 -13.23 -7.19 14.84
C ARG A 81 -13.20 -8.30 13.78
N LEU A 82 -12.19 -8.37 12.95
CA LEU A 82 -12.02 -9.47 11.98
C LEU A 82 -11.70 -10.77 12.71
N GLN A 83 -10.84 -10.74 13.73
CA GLN A 83 -10.53 -11.89 14.58
C GLN A 83 -11.76 -12.40 15.33
N GLU A 84 -12.54 -11.50 15.95
CA GLU A 84 -13.80 -11.85 16.63
C GLU A 84 -14.82 -12.50 15.69
N LYS A 85 -14.82 -12.12 14.41
CA LYS A 85 -15.69 -12.71 13.37
C LYS A 85 -15.11 -13.98 12.73
N GLY A 86 -13.97 -14.46 13.19
CA GLY A 86 -13.31 -15.64 12.63
C GLY A 86 -12.80 -15.44 11.20
N VAL A 87 -12.42 -14.20 10.83
CA VAL A 87 -11.82 -13.90 9.52
C VAL A 87 -10.32 -13.78 9.70
N PRO A 88 -9.52 -14.83 9.40
CA PRO A 88 -8.07 -14.82 9.60
C PRO A 88 -7.37 -13.94 8.56
N PRO A 89 -6.13 -13.48 8.84
CA PRO A 89 -5.24 -12.96 7.81
C PRO A 89 -4.91 -14.05 6.79
N ILE A 90 -4.50 -13.67 5.58
CA ILE A 90 -4.25 -14.65 4.49
C ILE A 90 -3.14 -15.65 4.83
N SER A 91 -2.16 -15.28 5.67
CA SER A 91 -1.11 -16.19 6.14
C SER A 91 -1.63 -17.32 7.05
N GLU A 92 -2.79 -17.12 7.65
CA GLU A 92 -3.48 -18.08 8.52
C GLU A 92 -4.75 -18.62 7.83
N PHE A 93 -4.78 -18.63 6.50
CA PHE A 93 -5.94 -19.05 5.71
C PHE A 93 -6.35 -20.48 6.04
N ASP A 94 -7.64 -20.65 6.33
CA ASP A 94 -8.26 -21.94 6.54
C ASP A 94 -9.02 -22.37 5.27
N PRO A 95 -8.65 -23.49 4.62
CA PRO A 95 -9.32 -23.99 3.43
C PRO A 95 -10.81 -24.30 3.62
N ASP A 96 -11.24 -24.62 4.85
CA ASP A 96 -12.64 -24.93 5.16
C ASP A 96 -13.50 -23.67 5.27
N LEU A 97 -12.91 -22.54 5.67
CA LEU A 97 -13.60 -21.25 5.76
C LEU A 97 -13.63 -20.49 4.43
N PHE A 98 -12.68 -20.74 3.55
CA PHE A 98 -12.49 -20.03 2.27
C PHE A 98 -12.39 -18.50 2.38
N LEU A 99 -12.39 -17.92 3.57
CA LEU A 99 -12.49 -16.50 3.83
C LEU A 99 -11.24 -16.03 4.57
N CYS A 100 -10.63 -14.94 4.08
CA CYS A 100 -9.51 -14.28 4.75
C CYS A 100 -9.48 -12.79 4.42
N TRP A 101 -8.61 -12.05 5.11
CA TRP A 101 -8.35 -10.65 4.81
C TRP A 101 -6.89 -10.39 4.46
N PHE A 102 -6.63 -9.33 3.70
CA PHE A 102 -5.32 -8.93 3.23
C PHE A 102 -5.34 -7.49 2.69
N ILE A 103 -4.15 -6.95 2.37
CA ILE A 103 -3.95 -5.63 1.79
C ILE A 103 -3.20 -5.79 0.46
N PRO A 104 -3.81 -5.44 -0.70
CA PRO A 104 -3.14 -5.46 -2.00
C PRO A 104 -2.00 -4.45 -2.05
N ARG A 105 -0.84 -4.90 -2.55
CA ARG A 105 0.37 -4.09 -2.70
C ARG A 105 0.74 -3.83 -4.15
N LYS A 106 0.45 -4.80 -5.01
CA LYS A 106 0.80 -4.72 -6.44
C LYS A 106 -0.16 -5.55 -7.27
N ILE A 107 -0.49 -5.05 -8.44
CA ILE A 107 -1.30 -5.77 -9.43
C ILE A 107 -0.48 -5.92 -10.70
N VAL A 108 -0.33 -7.17 -11.15
CA VAL A 108 0.40 -7.50 -12.38
C VAL A 108 -0.56 -8.16 -13.36
N PRO A 109 -0.98 -7.48 -14.42
CA PRO A 109 -1.77 -8.09 -15.49
C PRO A 109 -0.96 -9.16 -16.22
N LYS A 110 -1.58 -10.31 -16.47
CA LYS A 110 -0.99 -11.43 -17.21
C LYS A 110 -1.98 -11.98 -18.23
N LYS A 111 -1.45 -12.69 -19.23
CA LYS A 111 -2.25 -13.45 -20.19
C LYS A 111 -1.78 -14.90 -20.19
N THR A 112 -2.73 -15.82 -20.30
CA THR A 112 -2.44 -17.24 -20.55
C THR A 112 -1.95 -17.46 -21.98
N LYS A 113 -1.45 -18.64 -22.30
CA LYS A 113 -1.08 -19.03 -23.68
C LYS A 113 -2.26 -18.86 -24.67
N ASN A 114 -3.49 -19.01 -24.18
CA ASN A 114 -4.71 -18.87 -24.99
C ASN A 114 -5.27 -17.44 -24.96
N GLY A 115 -4.47 -16.44 -24.56
CA GLY A 115 -4.85 -15.00 -24.55
C GLY A 115 -5.80 -14.59 -23.42
N LYS A 116 -6.21 -15.49 -22.49
CA LYS A 116 -7.11 -15.16 -21.41
C LYS A 116 -6.42 -14.28 -20.37
N LEU A 117 -7.02 -13.12 -20.08
CA LEU A 117 -6.50 -12.15 -19.10
C LEU A 117 -6.76 -12.67 -17.66
N TYR A 118 -5.77 -12.48 -16.79
CA TYR A 118 -5.88 -12.61 -15.35
C TYR A 118 -4.93 -11.64 -14.65
N TRP A 119 -5.18 -11.36 -13.38
CA TRP A 119 -4.26 -10.56 -12.56
C TRP A 119 -3.55 -11.43 -11.54
N ILE A 120 -2.28 -11.14 -11.29
CA ILE A 120 -1.58 -11.56 -10.10
C ILE A 120 -1.58 -10.37 -9.15
N VAL A 121 -2.23 -10.54 -8.00
CA VAL A 121 -2.28 -9.53 -6.94
C VAL A 121 -1.33 -9.97 -5.85
N GLU A 122 -0.29 -9.18 -5.61
CA GLU A 122 0.60 -9.35 -4.46
C GLU A 122 -0.05 -8.66 -3.26
N VAL A 123 -0.21 -9.38 -2.18
CA VAL A 123 -0.90 -8.94 -0.97
C VAL A 123 -0.02 -9.15 0.25
N ILE A 124 -0.31 -8.39 1.30
CA ILE A 124 0.32 -8.51 2.62
C ILE A 124 -0.76 -8.54 3.70
N ASP A 125 -0.45 -9.04 4.88
CA ASP A 125 -1.36 -9.09 6.03
C ASP A 125 -0.71 -8.61 7.33
N SER A 126 -1.37 -8.84 8.47
CA SER A 126 -0.89 -8.46 9.81
C SER A 126 0.44 -9.12 10.19
N ASN A 127 0.75 -10.27 9.64
CA ASN A 127 2.00 -10.99 9.92
C ASN A 127 3.16 -10.54 9.02
N ASN A 128 2.93 -9.48 8.23
CA ASN A 128 3.88 -8.91 7.27
C ASN A 128 4.38 -9.93 6.23
N GLN A 129 3.55 -10.95 5.93
CA GLN A 129 3.86 -11.97 4.95
C GLN A 129 3.28 -11.59 3.59
N THR A 130 4.13 -11.67 2.56
CA THR A 130 3.72 -11.40 1.18
C THR A 130 3.24 -12.67 0.50
N THR A 131 2.04 -12.61 -0.07
CA THR A 131 1.40 -13.72 -0.78
C THR A 131 0.89 -13.25 -2.14
N LYS A 132 0.69 -14.19 -3.08
CA LYS A 132 0.18 -13.90 -4.42
C LYS A 132 -1.17 -14.58 -4.64
N ILE A 133 -2.14 -13.80 -5.13
CA ILE A 133 -3.48 -14.29 -5.49
C ILE A 133 -3.64 -14.20 -7.00
N ARG A 134 -4.03 -15.32 -7.66
CA ARG A 134 -4.42 -15.33 -9.07
C ARG A 134 -5.90 -14.98 -9.20
N CYS A 135 -6.18 -13.87 -9.83
CA CYS A 135 -7.54 -13.36 -10.03
C CYS A 135 -7.97 -13.62 -11.48
N TRP A 136 -8.95 -14.48 -11.66
CA TRP A 136 -9.50 -14.89 -12.95
C TRP A 136 -10.81 -14.16 -13.27
N GLY A 137 -11.21 -14.18 -14.54
CA GLY A 137 -12.48 -13.59 -14.98
C GLY A 137 -12.54 -12.09 -14.81
N ILE A 138 -11.39 -11.42 -14.94
CA ILE A 138 -11.23 -9.97 -14.79
C ILE A 138 -11.91 -9.23 -15.94
N LYS A 139 -12.64 -8.19 -15.58
CA LYS A 139 -13.22 -7.19 -16.49
C LYS A 139 -12.58 -5.84 -16.19
N PRO A 140 -11.47 -5.47 -16.87
CA PRO A 140 -10.67 -4.29 -16.52
C PRO A 140 -11.45 -2.96 -16.49
N GLU A 141 -12.53 -2.88 -17.26
CA GLU A 141 -13.41 -1.73 -17.31
C GLU A 141 -14.34 -1.59 -16.08
N LYS A 142 -14.53 -2.68 -15.33
CA LYS A 142 -15.45 -2.74 -14.16
C LYS A 142 -14.76 -3.11 -12.87
N ASP A 143 -13.77 -4.01 -12.94
CA ASP A 143 -13.09 -4.52 -11.75
C ASP A 143 -12.00 -3.53 -11.34
N ARG A 144 -12.04 -3.13 -10.06
CA ARG A 144 -11.03 -2.25 -9.46
C ARG A 144 -10.59 -2.83 -8.13
N ILE A 145 -9.27 -2.85 -7.92
CA ILE A 145 -8.64 -3.13 -6.63
C ILE A 145 -7.79 -1.92 -6.31
N TYR A 146 -8.06 -1.29 -5.18
CA TYR A 146 -7.25 -0.18 -4.69
C TYR A 146 -6.08 -0.72 -3.87
N LEU A 147 -4.88 -0.30 -4.20
CA LEU A 147 -3.68 -0.64 -3.44
C LEU A 147 -3.72 0.01 -2.06
N ASN A 148 -3.05 -0.61 -1.09
CA ASN A 148 -2.96 -0.12 0.28
C ASN A 148 -4.33 0.08 0.96
N ARG A 149 -5.34 -0.67 0.55
CA ARG A 149 -6.66 -0.71 1.22
C ARG A 149 -6.91 -2.15 1.67
N PRO A 150 -7.45 -2.36 2.89
CA PRO A 150 -7.74 -3.71 3.35
C PRO A 150 -8.95 -4.30 2.65
N TYR A 151 -8.86 -5.56 2.30
CA TYR A 151 -9.92 -6.35 1.68
C TYR A 151 -10.16 -7.63 2.43
N MET A 152 -11.40 -8.08 2.42
CA MET A 152 -11.81 -9.42 2.75
C MET A 152 -12.23 -10.13 1.47
N ALA A 153 -11.83 -11.38 1.28
CA ALA A 153 -12.19 -12.15 0.09
C ALA A 153 -12.36 -13.64 0.38
N ARG A 154 -13.20 -14.26 -0.46
CA ARG A 154 -13.24 -15.72 -0.56
C ARG A 154 -12.23 -16.20 -1.58
N LEU A 155 -11.31 -17.03 -1.12
CA LEU A 155 -10.24 -17.59 -1.93
C LEU A 155 -10.33 -19.11 -1.98
N LYS A 156 -9.73 -19.68 -3.04
CA LYS A 156 -9.42 -21.12 -3.12
C LYS A 156 -7.90 -21.25 -3.02
N TYR A 157 -7.46 -22.28 -2.35
CA TYR A 157 -6.05 -22.62 -2.26
C TYR A 157 -5.81 -23.97 -2.95
N ASP A 158 -4.74 -24.06 -3.70
CA ASP A 158 -4.26 -25.25 -4.38
C ASP A 158 -2.78 -25.38 -4.12
N GLU A 159 -2.30 -26.57 -3.75
CA GLU A 159 -0.90 -26.81 -3.37
C GLU A 159 0.07 -26.48 -4.51
N GLN A 160 -0.31 -26.74 -5.76
CA GLN A 160 0.53 -26.47 -6.93
C GLN A 160 0.45 -25.03 -7.40
N TRP A 161 -0.75 -24.40 -7.32
CA TRP A 161 -1.01 -23.10 -7.93
C TRP A 161 -1.18 -21.96 -6.92
N GLY A 162 -1.29 -22.27 -5.62
CA GLY A 162 -1.52 -21.31 -4.56
C GLY A 162 -2.91 -20.68 -4.59
N PHE A 163 -3.03 -19.47 -4.06
CA PHE A 163 -4.31 -18.79 -3.94
C PHE A 163 -4.89 -18.34 -5.28
N SER A 164 -6.19 -18.52 -5.42
CA SER A 164 -6.95 -18.07 -6.59
C SER A 164 -8.37 -17.62 -6.24
N THR A 165 -8.93 -16.76 -7.08
CA THR A 165 -10.33 -16.35 -7.02
C THR A 165 -10.87 -16.07 -8.42
N TYR A 166 -12.20 -16.01 -8.53
CA TYR A 166 -12.91 -15.69 -9.76
C TYR A 166 -13.80 -14.46 -9.54
N ALA A 167 -13.87 -13.56 -10.55
CA ALA A 167 -14.73 -12.39 -10.55
C ALA A 167 -14.48 -11.47 -9.33
N VAL A 168 -13.33 -10.82 -9.29
CA VAL A 168 -12.86 -9.93 -8.20
C VAL A 168 -13.93 -8.97 -7.70
N GLY A 169 -14.68 -8.32 -8.59
CA GLY A 169 -15.75 -7.40 -8.20
C GLY A 169 -16.89 -8.01 -7.38
N LYS A 170 -16.97 -9.36 -7.34
CA LYS A 170 -17.96 -10.09 -6.50
C LYS A 170 -17.34 -10.67 -5.24
N THR A 171 -16.06 -11.02 -5.29
CA THR A 171 -15.38 -11.77 -4.23
C THR A 171 -14.57 -10.89 -3.28
N PHE A 172 -14.03 -9.77 -3.76
CA PHE A 172 -13.29 -8.83 -2.95
C PHE A 172 -14.23 -7.78 -2.35
N LYS A 173 -14.22 -7.67 -1.03
CA LYS A 173 -14.95 -6.62 -0.30
C LYS A 173 -13.93 -5.74 0.42
N GLN A 174 -13.88 -4.47 0.06
CA GLN A 174 -13.06 -3.49 0.76
C GLN A 174 -13.60 -3.31 2.17
N LEU A 175 -12.69 -3.31 3.14
CA LEU A 175 -12.98 -3.00 4.55
C LEU A 175 -12.86 -1.49 4.73
N GLY A 176 -13.85 -0.90 5.38
CA GLY A 176 -13.90 0.53 5.73
C GLY A 176 -13.26 0.83 7.06
#